data_990eaf4ba453debcce3a58c9a3c7747d
#
_entry.id   990eaf4ba453debcce3a58c9a3c7747d
#
_cell.length_a   1.000
_cell.length_b   1.000
_cell.length_c   1.000
_cell.angle_alpha   90.00
_cell.angle_beta   90.00
_cell.angle_gamma   90.00
#
_symmetry.space_group_name_H-M   'P 1'
#
loop_
_entity.id
_entity.type
_entity.pdbx_description
1 polymer ?
#
loop_
_entity_poly.entity_id
_entity_poly.type
_entity_poly.pdbx_seq_one_letter_code
_entity_poly.pdbx_strand_id
1 'polypeptide(L)'
;ISTSSNKAIDKTIQYIKEHISDQNLSLKNIAETHLYMNVDYVSKQFVKYTGKRFSAYLNELKIEKAKQMLAEDKDLKISAVAEAVGCANNPQYFNYIFKKQTGMTPSNFQQTCATGREN
;
A
#
# COMPACT_ATOMS: atom_id res chain seq x y z
N ILE A 1 -10.58 -15.10 -18.47
CA ILE A 1 -9.69 -15.37 -19.54
C ILE A 1 -8.61 -14.35 -19.73
N SER A 2 -7.67 -14.71 -20.57
CA SER A 2 -6.53 -13.85 -20.86
C SER A 2 -6.93 -12.45 -21.32
N THR A 3 -8.10 -12.32 -21.89
CA THR A 3 -8.60 -11.01 -22.30
C THR A 3 -8.76 -10.05 -21.15
N SER A 4 -8.89 -10.57 -19.94
CA SER A 4 -8.99 -9.73 -18.75
C SER A 4 -7.63 -9.16 -18.35
N SER A 5 -6.55 -9.70 -18.91
CA SER A 5 -5.21 -9.24 -18.55
C SER A 5 -4.91 -7.89 -19.20
N ASN A 6 -4.38 -6.99 -18.40
CA ASN A 6 -3.92 -5.68 -18.86
C ASN A 6 -2.46 -5.53 -18.45
N LYS A 7 -1.56 -5.69 -19.44
CA LYS A 7 -0.14 -5.70 -19.16
C LYS A 7 0.35 -4.41 -18.49
N ALA A 8 -0.20 -3.27 -18.90
CA ALA A 8 0.20 -2.00 -18.29
C ALA A 8 -0.19 -1.96 -16.83
N ILE A 9 -1.38 -2.42 -16.49
CA ILE A 9 -1.85 -2.42 -15.10
C ILE A 9 -1.11 -3.49 -14.29
N ASP A 10 -0.84 -4.66 -14.88
CA ASP A 10 -0.05 -5.68 -14.21
C ASP A 10 1.35 -5.17 -13.87
N LYS A 11 1.98 -4.43 -14.78
CA LYS A 11 3.29 -3.81 -14.53
C LYS A 11 3.20 -2.75 -13.43
N THR A 12 2.12 -1.99 -13.42
CA THR A 12 1.89 -0.98 -12.39
C THR A 12 1.80 -1.63 -11.01
N ILE A 13 1.01 -2.69 -10.89
CA ILE A 13 0.84 -3.42 -9.62
C ILE A 13 2.18 -4.01 -9.17
N GLN A 14 2.91 -4.61 -10.09
CA GLN A 14 4.22 -5.17 -9.79
C GLN A 14 5.17 -4.10 -9.29
N TYR A 15 5.20 -2.95 -9.96
CA TYR A 15 6.04 -1.83 -9.57
C TYR A 15 5.68 -1.33 -8.16
N ILE A 16 4.38 -1.20 -7.88
CA ILE A 16 3.91 -0.78 -6.55
C ILE A 16 4.46 -1.72 -5.48
N LYS A 17 4.34 -3.02 -5.70
CA LYS A 17 4.78 -4.02 -4.71
C LYS A 17 6.28 -3.97 -4.48
N GLU A 18 7.04 -3.75 -5.53
CA GLU A 18 8.50 -3.70 -5.44
C GLU A 18 9.02 -2.41 -4.82
N HIS A 19 8.24 -1.34 -4.89
CA HIS A 19 8.66 -0.01 -4.44
C HIS A 19 7.74 0.58 -3.39
N ILE A 20 7.11 -0.26 -2.59
CA ILE A 20 6.11 0.18 -1.61
C ILE A 20 6.69 1.15 -0.59
N SER A 21 7.99 1.08 -0.33
CA SER A 21 8.66 1.97 0.62
C SER A 21 9.04 3.32 0.03
N ASP A 22 8.86 3.51 -1.27
CA ASP A 22 9.20 4.76 -1.94
C ASP A 22 8.14 5.81 -1.62
N GLN A 23 8.56 6.88 -0.95
CA GLN A 23 7.67 7.97 -0.55
C GLN A 23 7.11 8.75 -1.72
N ASN A 24 7.79 8.71 -2.86
CA ASN A 24 7.41 9.45 -4.05
C ASN A 24 6.63 8.61 -5.06
N LEU A 25 6.19 7.45 -4.64
CA LEU A 25 5.45 6.55 -5.51
C LEU A 25 4.12 7.18 -5.92
N SER A 26 3.92 7.35 -7.22
CA SER A 26 2.70 7.93 -7.77
C SER A 26 2.38 7.31 -9.12
N LEU A 27 1.10 7.31 -9.46
CA LEU A 27 0.67 6.79 -10.75
C LEU A 27 1.23 7.61 -11.89
N LYS A 28 1.31 8.94 -11.70
CA LYS A 28 1.88 9.82 -12.72
C LYS A 28 3.32 9.44 -13.04
N ASN A 29 4.11 9.23 -11.99
CA ASN A 29 5.51 8.85 -12.17
C ASN A 29 5.62 7.50 -12.89
N ILE A 30 4.84 6.53 -12.46
CA ILE A 30 4.84 5.19 -13.08
C ILE A 30 4.44 5.29 -14.55
N ALA A 31 3.37 6.01 -14.84
CA ALA A 31 2.89 6.14 -16.21
C ALA A 31 3.93 6.81 -17.11
N GLU A 32 4.58 7.86 -16.62
CA GLU A 32 5.51 8.65 -17.43
C GLU A 32 6.88 7.97 -17.59
N THR A 33 7.37 7.31 -16.56
CA THR A 33 8.74 6.78 -16.57
C THR A 33 8.84 5.29 -16.86
N HIS A 34 7.79 4.54 -16.60
CA HIS A 34 7.83 3.07 -16.77
C HIS A 34 6.90 2.57 -17.88
N LEU A 35 5.76 3.21 -18.03
CA LEU A 35 4.78 2.77 -19.03
C LEU A 35 4.86 3.62 -20.31
N TYR A 36 5.38 4.84 -20.20
CA TYR A 36 5.42 5.80 -21.30
C TYR A 36 4.02 6.03 -21.86
N MET A 37 3.06 6.20 -20.95
CA MET A 37 1.65 6.35 -21.28
C MET A 37 1.06 7.56 -20.56
N ASN A 38 -0.05 8.04 -21.10
CA ASN A 38 -0.78 9.15 -20.49
C ASN A 38 -1.37 8.70 -19.15
N VAL A 39 -1.16 9.51 -18.09
CA VAL A 39 -1.58 9.14 -16.75
C VAL A 39 -3.11 9.03 -16.64
N ASP A 40 -3.85 9.89 -17.35
CA ASP A 40 -5.32 9.83 -17.30
C ASP A 40 -5.84 8.52 -17.87
N TYR A 41 -5.24 8.07 -18.96
CA TYR A 41 -5.60 6.80 -19.56
C TYR A 41 -5.29 5.64 -18.60
N VAL A 42 -4.09 5.65 -18.02
CA VAL A 42 -3.67 4.58 -17.09
C VAL A 42 -4.58 4.59 -15.86
N SER A 43 -4.92 5.77 -15.35
CA SER A 43 -5.81 5.90 -14.19
C SER A 43 -7.17 5.25 -14.45
N LYS A 44 -7.74 5.52 -15.61
CA LYS A 44 -9.04 4.93 -15.98
C LYS A 44 -8.95 3.43 -16.16
N GLN A 45 -7.89 2.97 -16.80
CA GLN A 45 -7.68 1.53 -16.99
C GLN A 45 -7.45 0.83 -15.65
N PHE A 46 -6.77 1.50 -14.71
CA PHE A 46 -6.53 0.95 -13.39
C PHE A 46 -7.84 0.66 -12.67
N VAL A 47 -8.74 1.65 -12.66
CA VAL A 47 -10.06 1.46 -12.04
C VAL A 47 -10.85 0.36 -12.76
N LYS A 48 -10.81 0.37 -14.08
CA LYS A 48 -11.55 -0.62 -14.86
C LYS A 48 -11.07 -2.05 -14.57
N TYR A 49 -9.76 -2.22 -14.43
CA TYR A 49 -9.16 -3.54 -14.23
C TYR A 49 -9.22 -4.01 -12.78
N THR A 50 -8.97 -3.12 -11.81
CA THR A 50 -8.89 -3.49 -10.40
C THR A 50 -10.17 -3.21 -9.61
N GLY A 51 -11.03 -2.35 -10.14
CA GLY A 51 -12.23 -1.91 -9.45
C GLY A 51 -11.99 -0.81 -8.43
N LYS A 52 -10.75 -0.31 -8.32
CA LYS A 52 -10.37 0.69 -7.32
C LYS A 52 -9.48 1.74 -7.93
N ARG A 53 -9.54 2.95 -7.36
CA ARG A 53 -8.60 4.00 -7.72
C ARG A 53 -7.21 3.62 -7.25
N PHE A 54 -6.21 4.14 -7.95
CA PHE A 54 -4.81 3.86 -7.64
C PHE A 54 -4.48 4.15 -6.17
N SER A 55 -4.89 5.32 -5.66
CA SER A 55 -4.57 5.70 -4.28
C SER A 55 -5.18 4.75 -3.26
N ALA A 56 -6.41 4.32 -3.49
CA ALA A 56 -7.06 3.37 -2.59
C ALA A 56 -6.37 2.01 -2.63
N TYR A 57 -6.03 1.55 -3.81
CA TYR A 57 -5.31 0.30 -4.00
C TYR A 57 -3.95 0.34 -3.31
N LEU A 58 -3.21 1.44 -3.53
CA LEU A 58 -1.91 1.62 -2.93
C LEU A 58 -1.99 1.61 -1.40
N ASN A 59 -2.96 2.34 -0.85
CA ASN A 59 -3.13 2.38 0.60
C ASN A 59 -3.46 1.02 1.18
N GLU A 60 -4.27 0.22 0.49
CA GLU A 60 -4.57 -1.14 0.93
C GLU A 60 -3.32 -2.01 0.98
N LEU A 61 -2.46 -1.90 -0.03
CA LEU A 61 -1.21 -2.66 -0.06
C LEU A 61 -0.28 -2.22 1.07
N LYS A 62 -0.21 -0.91 1.33
CA LYS A 62 0.61 -0.39 2.42
C LYS A 62 0.15 -0.93 3.76
N ILE A 63 -1.16 -0.91 3.98
CA ILE A 63 -1.72 -1.38 5.26
C ILE A 63 -1.58 -2.90 5.39
N GLU A 64 -1.75 -3.64 4.32
CA GLU A 64 -1.52 -5.08 4.33
C GLU A 64 -0.10 -5.41 4.78
N LYS A 65 0.88 -4.70 4.20
CA LYS A 65 2.28 -4.89 4.59
C LYS A 65 2.51 -4.50 6.04
N ALA A 66 1.92 -3.37 6.46
CA ALA A 66 2.06 -2.90 7.84
C ALA A 66 1.48 -3.90 8.82
N LYS A 67 0.31 -4.44 8.54
CA LYS A 67 -0.32 -5.47 9.39
C LYS A 67 0.58 -6.69 9.52
N GLN A 68 1.14 -7.13 8.43
CA GLN A 68 2.04 -8.28 8.41
C GLN A 68 3.27 -8.04 9.29
N MET A 69 3.89 -6.85 9.14
CA MET A 69 5.07 -6.51 9.94
C MET A 69 4.75 -6.42 11.43
N LEU A 70 3.64 -5.80 11.77
CA LEU A 70 3.22 -5.65 13.17
C LEU A 70 2.83 -6.97 13.80
N ALA A 71 2.25 -7.87 13.01
CA ALA A 71 1.87 -9.19 13.50
C ALA A 71 3.09 -10.09 13.75
N GLU A 72 4.15 -9.90 12.96
CA GLU A 72 5.35 -10.72 13.06
C GLU A 72 6.29 -10.30 14.18
N ASP A 73 6.29 -9.01 14.55
CA ASP A 73 7.22 -8.45 15.51
C ASP A 73 6.51 -7.51 16.47
N LYS A 74 6.26 -7.98 17.68
CA LYS A 74 5.54 -7.19 18.68
C LYS A 74 6.35 -6.00 19.20
N ASP A 75 7.66 -6.02 18.99
CA ASP A 75 8.55 -4.97 19.47
C ASP A 75 8.96 -3.98 18.37
N LEU A 76 8.47 -4.19 17.16
CA LEU A 76 8.79 -3.31 16.04
C LEU A 76 8.20 -1.93 16.27
N LYS A 77 9.02 -0.91 16.06
CA LYS A 77 8.57 0.47 16.22
C LYS A 77 7.59 0.85 15.12
N ILE A 78 6.55 1.56 15.50
CA ILE A 78 5.55 2.02 14.53
C ILE A 78 6.18 2.93 13.47
N SER A 79 7.16 3.75 13.89
CA SER A 79 7.88 4.61 12.93
C SER A 79 8.62 3.79 11.87
N ALA A 80 9.17 2.64 12.25
CA ALA A 80 9.85 1.75 11.30
C ALA A 80 8.86 1.17 10.29
N VAL A 81 7.66 0.84 10.75
CA VAL A 81 6.60 0.34 9.86
C VAL A 81 6.16 1.42 8.88
N ALA A 82 5.94 2.64 9.39
CA ALA A 82 5.56 3.76 8.53
C ALA A 82 6.61 4.00 7.45
N GLU A 83 7.89 3.93 7.81
CA GLU A 83 8.98 4.10 6.86
C GLU A 83 8.97 2.99 5.80
N ALA A 84 8.75 1.76 6.22
CA ALA A 84 8.76 0.61 5.32
C ALA A 84 7.64 0.65 4.29
N VAL A 85 6.57 1.38 4.57
CA VAL A 85 5.45 1.52 3.63
C VAL A 85 5.41 2.90 2.96
N GLY A 86 6.53 3.63 3.01
CA GLY A 86 6.65 4.90 2.30
C GLY A 86 5.95 6.07 2.96
N CYS A 87 5.76 6.02 4.27
CA CYS A 87 5.07 7.07 5.03
C CYS A 87 5.99 7.76 6.05
N ALA A 88 7.31 7.67 5.87
CA ALA A 88 8.26 8.25 6.81
C ALA A 88 8.06 9.75 7.01
N ASN A 89 7.74 10.46 5.92
CA ASN A 89 7.55 11.91 5.97
C ASN A 89 6.20 12.33 6.51
N ASN A 90 5.28 11.39 6.69
CA ASN A 90 3.94 11.72 7.15
C ASN A 90 3.36 10.58 8.00
N PRO A 91 3.90 10.39 9.21
CA PRO A 91 3.41 9.31 10.08
C PRO A 91 1.96 9.50 10.50
N GLN A 92 1.47 10.73 10.54
CA GLN A 92 0.06 10.99 10.86
C GLN A 92 -0.86 10.44 9.77
N TYR A 93 -0.45 10.56 8.52
CA TYR A 93 -1.20 9.99 7.41
C TYR A 93 -1.23 8.47 7.50
N PHE A 94 -0.10 7.87 7.85
CA PHE A 94 -0.03 6.42 8.06
C PHE A 94 -1.02 5.97 9.13
N ASN A 95 -1.03 6.65 10.27
CA ASN A 95 -1.96 6.33 11.35
C ASN A 95 -3.40 6.47 10.87
N TYR A 96 -3.68 7.50 10.11
CA TYR A 96 -5.03 7.75 9.60
C TYR A 96 -5.51 6.63 8.69
N ILE A 97 -4.71 6.26 7.69
CA ILE A 97 -5.13 5.20 6.75
C ILE A 97 -5.18 3.84 7.42
N PHE A 98 -4.27 3.58 8.37
CA PHE A 98 -4.29 2.33 9.11
C PHE A 98 -5.58 2.20 9.92
N LYS A 99 -5.92 3.23 10.69
CA LYS A 99 -7.13 3.22 11.49
C LYS A 99 -8.38 3.14 10.63
N LYS A 100 -8.38 3.84 9.50
CA LYS A 100 -9.52 3.82 8.60
C LYS A 100 -9.79 2.43 8.04
N GLN A 101 -8.74 1.68 7.73
CA GLN A 101 -8.88 0.36 7.12
C GLN A 101 -9.04 -0.77 8.13
N THR A 102 -8.44 -0.65 9.31
CA THR A 102 -8.47 -1.73 10.30
C THR A 102 -9.38 -1.46 11.48
N GLY A 103 -9.77 -0.21 11.69
CA GLY A 103 -10.60 0.19 12.83
C GLY A 103 -9.79 0.47 14.10
N MET A 104 -8.47 0.29 14.07
CA MET A 104 -7.64 0.54 15.24
C MET A 104 -6.31 1.15 14.85
N THR A 105 -5.63 1.78 15.82
CA THR A 105 -4.32 2.37 15.57
C THR A 105 -3.28 1.26 15.35
N PRO A 106 -2.15 1.57 14.69
CA PRO A 106 -1.08 0.57 14.54
C PRO A 106 -0.60 -0.01 15.86
N SER A 107 -0.46 0.84 16.90
CA SER A 107 -0.06 0.38 18.22
C SER A 107 -1.04 -0.61 18.81
N ASN A 108 -2.32 -0.29 18.76
CA ASN A 108 -3.36 -1.18 19.28
C ASN A 108 -3.40 -2.49 18.51
N PHE A 109 -3.26 -2.43 17.20
CA PHE A 109 -3.20 -3.62 16.37
C PHE A 109 -2.05 -4.52 16.77
N GLN A 110 -0.88 -3.93 16.97
CA GLN A 110 0.32 -4.67 17.37
C GLN A 110 0.12 -5.37 18.71
N GLN A 111 -0.46 -4.66 19.68
CA GLN A 111 -0.75 -5.24 21.00
C GLN A 111 -1.77 -6.37 20.91
N THR A 112 -2.80 -6.19 20.10
CA THR A 112 -3.80 -7.23 19.88
C THR A 112 -3.20 -8.49 19.31
N CYS A 113 -2.30 -8.35 18.34
CA CYS A 113 -1.62 -9.49 17.74
C CYS A 113 -0.74 -10.20 18.76
N ALA A 114 -0.02 -9.44 19.59
CA ALA A 114 0.83 -10.01 20.63
C ALA A 114 0.02 -10.79 21.64
N THR A 115 -1.11 -10.21 22.08
CA THR A 115 -2.01 -10.87 23.02
C THR A 115 -2.59 -12.15 22.44
N GLY A 116 -3.01 -12.08 21.17
CA GLY A 116 -3.56 -13.25 20.48
C GLY A 116 -2.56 -14.40 20.37
N ARG A 117 -1.29 -14.08 20.23
CA ARG A 117 -0.25 -15.09 20.12
C ARG A 117 0.00 -15.85 21.43
N GLU A 118 -0.27 -15.19 22.53
CA GLU A 118 -0.05 -15.79 23.85
C GLU A 118 -1.11 -16.84 24.16
N ASN A 119 -2.21 -16.79 23.45
CA ASN A 119 -3.28 -17.73 23.63
C ASN A 119 -3.11 -18.95 22.73
#